data_09dfb59b76f23fd4b6bc46957a412450
#
_entry.id   09dfb59b76f23fd4b6bc46957a412450
#
_cell.length_a   1.000
_cell.length_b   1.000
_cell.length_c   1.000
_cell.angle_alpha   90.00
_cell.angle_beta   90.00
_cell.angle_gamma   90.00
#
_symmetry.space_group_name_H-M   'P 1'
#
loop_
_entity.id
_entity.type
_entity.pdbx_description
1 polymer ?
#
loop_
_entity_poly.entity_id
_entity_poly.type
_entity_poly.pdbx_seq_one_letter_code
_entity_poly.pdbx_strand_id
1 'polypeptide(L)'
;MKLLIRVQTFDGVLHNVYQFPPQVTMAIVSRLKSLGRMNVAEKRKPQDGRVKTKTPDGGEVELRLSTLPTAFGEKMVMRIFDPEVLLKTFDQLGFSPDDLRRWEYMISQPNGIILVTGPTGSGKTTTLY
;
A
#
# COMPACT_ATOMS: atom_id res chain seq x y z
N MET A 1 -8.74 16.72 19.04
CA MET A 1 -8.71 16.05 17.72
C MET A 1 -8.69 14.55 17.93
N LYS A 2 -9.55 13.80 17.26
CA LYS A 2 -9.60 12.34 17.37
C LYS A 2 -8.93 11.72 16.14
N LEU A 3 -8.05 10.75 16.30
CA LEU A 3 -7.52 9.99 15.17
C LEU A 3 -8.55 8.97 14.73
N LEU A 4 -8.89 9.04 13.48
CA LEU A 4 -9.74 8.07 12.84
C LEU A 4 -8.87 7.21 11.91
N ILE A 5 -8.75 5.92 12.22
CA ILE A 5 -8.11 4.97 11.31
C ILE A 5 -9.14 4.56 10.27
N ARG A 6 -8.80 4.79 9.01
CA ARG A 6 -9.56 4.32 7.86
C ARG A 6 -8.74 3.32 7.08
N VAL A 7 -9.33 2.23 6.70
CA VAL A 7 -8.72 1.21 5.85
C VAL A 7 -9.43 1.21 4.51
N GLN A 8 -8.68 1.25 3.44
CA GLN A 8 -9.20 1.10 2.09
C GLN A 8 -9.31 -0.39 1.75
N THR A 9 -10.48 -0.82 1.31
CA THR A 9 -10.73 -2.17 0.82
C THR A 9 -10.48 -2.27 -0.69
N PHE A 10 -10.63 -3.43 -1.28
CA PHE A 10 -10.43 -3.67 -2.72
C PHE A 10 -11.35 -2.86 -3.62
N ASP A 11 -12.51 -2.43 -3.12
CA ASP A 11 -13.47 -1.56 -3.83
C ASP A 11 -13.10 -0.07 -3.80
N GLY A 12 -11.98 0.29 -3.17
CA GLY A 12 -11.48 1.67 -3.11
C GLY A 12 -12.18 2.55 -2.07
N VAL A 13 -13.14 2.03 -1.32
CA VAL A 13 -13.87 2.77 -0.29
C VAL A 13 -13.10 2.74 1.04
N LEU A 14 -12.98 3.91 1.69
CA LEU A 14 -12.35 4.02 3.01
C LEU A 14 -13.37 3.75 4.12
N HIS A 15 -13.14 2.70 4.88
CA HIS A 15 -13.96 2.33 6.03
C HIS A 15 -13.34 2.80 7.34
N ASN A 16 -14.18 3.33 8.25
CA ASN A 16 -13.75 3.70 9.60
C ASN A 16 -13.62 2.43 10.45
N VAL A 17 -12.40 2.13 10.91
CA VAL A 17 -12.12 0.91 11.68
C VAL A 17 -11.96 1.21 13.15
N TYR A 18 -11.25 2.28 13.49
CA TYR A 18 -10.96 2.62 14.88
C TYR A 18 -10.82 4.11 15.10
N GLN A 19 -11.14 4.57 16.32
CA GLN A 19 -11.01 5.95 16.73
C GLN A 19 -10.25 6.04 18.06
N PHE A 20 -9.15 6.79 18.06
CA PHE A 20 -8.30 6.98 19.24
C PHE A 20 -8.49 8.34 19.91
N PRO A 21 -8.31 8.44 21.22
CA PRO A 21 -8.19 9.71 21.91
C PRO A 21 -6.98 10.52 21.39
N PRO A 22 -6.99 11.87 21.52
CA PRO A 22 -5.91 12.72 20.99
C PRO A 22 -4.51 12.39 21.51
N GLN A 23 -4.39 12.06 22.79
CA GLN A 23 -3.10 11.73 23.40
C GLN A 23 -2.50 10.45 22.82
N VAL A 24 -3.32 9.41 22.67
CA VAL A 24 -2.92 8.15 22.04
C VAL A 24 -2.56 8.37 20.57
N THR A 25 -3.30 9.22 19.86
CA THR A 25 -3.01 9.62 18.48
C THR A 25 -1.61 10.18 18.33
N MET A 26 -1.23 11.13 19.19
CA MET A 26 0.11 11.75 19.13
C MET A 26 1.20 10.72 19.39
N ALA A 27 1.01 9.82 20.32
CA ALA A 27 1.96 8.75 20.63
C ALA A 27 2.13 7.79 19.44
N ILE A 28 1.04 7.37 18.81
CA ILE A 28 1.06 6.50 17.63
C ILE A 28 1.82 7.17 16.47
N VAL A 29 1.47 8.41 16.13
CA VAL A 29 2.13 9.15 15.02
C VAL A 29 3.61 9.35 15.32
N SER A 30 3.99 9.73 16.54
CA SER A 30 5.38 9.91 16.93
C SER A 30 6.17 8.59 16.82
N ARG A 31 5.58 7.49 17.24
CA ARG A 31 6.20 6.16 17.14
C ARG A 31 6.40 5.72 15.69
N LEU A 32 5.39 5.91 14.85
CA LEU A 32 5.48 5.58 13.42
C LEU A 32 6.50 6.46 12.70
N LYS A 33 6.58 7.76 13.02
CA LYS A 33 7.63 8.64 12.50
C LYS A 33 9.03 8.15 12.90
N SER A 34 9.22 7.80 14.16
CA SER A 34 10.49 7.24 14.65
C SER A 34 10.88 5.97 13.91
N LEU A 35 9.95 5.03 13.75
CA LEU A 35 10.19 3.77 13.01
C LEU A 35 10.47 4.04 11.53
N GLY A 36 9.79 5.00 10.91
CA GLY A 36 9.98 5.40 9.51
C GLY A 36 11.19 6.31 9.28
N ARG A 37 12.01 6.57 10.32
CA ARG A 37 13.18 7.47 10.30
C ARG A 37 12.84 8.89 9.86
N MET A 38 11.64 9.36 10.23
CA MET A 38 11.19 10.73 10.01
C MET A 38 11.51 11.61 11.22
N ASN A 39 11.55 12.93 11.02
CA ASN A 39 11.71 13.89 12.11
C ASN A 39 10.41 14.00 12.92
N VAL A 40 10.44 13.53 14.17
CA VAL A 40 9.27 13.52 15.07
C VAL A 40 8.85 14.93 15.47
N ALA A 41 9.79 15.87 15.58
CA ALA A 41 9.53 17.26 15.99
C ALA A 41 8.93 18.11 14.87
N GLU A 42 9.22 17.78 13.59
CA GLU A 42 8.70 18.54 12.45
C GLU A 42 7.25 18.12 12.14
N LYS A 43 6.33 19.09 12.24
CA LYS A 43 4.89 18.86 12.04
C LYS A 43 4.30 19.71 10.93
N ARG A 44 5.10 20.61 10.34
CA ARG A 44 4.65 21.60 9.35
C ARG A 44 4.99 21.23 7.91
N LYS A 45 5.86 20.26 7.72
CA LYS A 45 6.30 19.81 6.41
C LYS A 45 5.88 18.37 6.14
N PRO A 46 5.51 18.03 4.90
CA PRO A 46 5.32 16.65 4.51
C PRO A 46 6.62 15.86 4.70
N GLN A 47 6.49 14.60 5.11
CA GLN A 47 7.60 13.69 5.28
C GLN A 47 7.20 12.31 4.77
N ASP A 48 8.16 11.59 4.22
CA ASP A 48 8.02 10.21 3.79
C ASP A 48 8.99 9.32 4.54
N GLY A 49 8.55 8.10 4.83
CA GLY A 49 9.34 7.10 5.53
C GLY A 49 8.96 5.69 5.13
N ARG A 50 9.79 4.73 5.53
CA ARG A 50 9.55 3.30 5.28
C ARG A 50 9.82 2.51 6.53
N VAL A 51 8.99 1.50 6.77
CA VAL A 51 9.14 0.55 7.88
C VAL A 51 9.05 -0.85 7.31
N LYS A 52 10.06 -1.66 7.54
CA LYS A 52 9.98 -3.10 7.30
C LYS A 52 9.51 -3.78 8.57
N THR A 53 8.52 -4.63 8.46
CA THR A 53 7.94 -5.36 9.59
C THR A 53 7.50 -6.75 9.14
N LYS A 54 6.99 -7.53 10.08
CA LYS A 54 6.43 -8.85 9.79
C LYS A 54 4.96 -8.89 10.11
N THR A 55 4.22 -9.66 9.33
CA THR A 55 2.84 -10.02 9.65
C THR A 55 2.82 -10.98 10.85
N PRO A 56 1.67 -11.16 11.52
CA PRO A 56 1.53 -12.18 12.58
C PRO A 56 1.92 -13.59 12.12
N ASP A 57 1.73 -13.89 10.84
CA ASP A 57 2.06 -15.18 10.21
C ASP A 57 3.54 -15.33 9.83
N GLY A 58 4.35 -14.27 10.09
CA GLY A 58 5.79 -14.25 9.86
C GLY A 58 6.22 -13.72 8.49
N GLY A 59 5.30 -13.41 7.58
CA GLY A 59 5.58 -12.80 6.28
C GLY A 59 6.21 -11.41 6.40
N GLU A 60 7.12 -11.06 5.52
CA GLU A 60 7.73 -9.73 5.50
C GLU A 60 6.87 -8.74 4.73
N VAL A 61 6.62 -7.58 5.31
CA VAL A 61 5.89 -6.48 4.66
C VAL A 61 6.65 -5.17 4.79
N GLU A 62 6.55 -4.33 3.76
CA GLU A 62 7.04 -2.95 3.79
C GLU A 62 5.85 -1.99 3.94
N LEU A 63 5.95 -1.10 4.92
CA LEU A 63 5.00 -0.01 5.11
C LEU A 63 5.63 1.28 4.56
N ARG A 64 4.97 1.93 3.62
CA ARG A 64 5.35 3.26 3.15
C ARG A 64 4.48 4.27 3.85
N LEU A 65 5.12 5.16 4.60
CA LEU A 65 4.50 6.17 5.42
C LEU A 65 4.64 7.53 4.76
N SER A 66 3.56 8.30 4.71
CA SER A 66 3.58 9.70 4.31
C SER A 66 2.83 10.53 5.33
N THR A 67 3.42 11.62 5.80
CA THR A 67 2.75 12.59 6.68
C THR A 67 2.47 13.87 5.93
N LEU A 68 1.29 14.44 6.19
CA LEU A 68 0.85 15.70 5.60
C LEU A 68 0.31 16.60 6.72
N PRO A 69 0.80 17.85 6.84
CA PRO A 69 0.22 18.83 7.75
C PRO A 69 -1.20 19.19 7.30
N THR A 70 -2.11 19.29 8.25
CA THR A 70 -3.47 19.78 8.03
C THR A 70 -3.85 20.80 9.10
N ALA A 71 -4.94 21.54 8.89
CA ALA A 71 -5.46 22.48 9.90
C ALA A 71 -5.82 21.80 11.23
N PHE A 72 -6.07 20.49 11.23
CA PHE A 72 -6.45 19.72 12.41
C PHE A 72 -5.30 18.87 12.99
N GLY A 73 -4.07 19.05 12.52
CA GLY A 73 -2.89 18.27 12.89
C GLY A 73 -2.33 17.49 11.72
N GLU A 74 -1.47 16.52 12.00
CA GLU A 74 -0.87 15.72 10.95
C GLU A 74 -1.80 14.57 10.49
N LYS A 75 -1.96 14.44 9.19
CA LYS A 75 -2.54 13.26 8.54
C LYS A 75 -1.40 12.30 8.20
N MET A 76 -1.53 11.05 8.56
CA MET A 76 -0.61 9.99 8.15
C MET A 76 -1.30 9.02 7.21
N VAL A 77 -0.66 8.74 6.09
CA VAL A 77 -1.07 7.69 5.14
C VAL A 77 -0.06 6.56 5.23
N MET A 78 -0.54 5.36 5.37
CA MET A 78 0.26 4.14 5.41
C MET A 78 -0.17 3.23 4.26
N ARG A 79 0.75 2.93 3.36
CA ARG A 79 0.54 1.93 2.31
C ARG A 79 1.27 0.66 2.68
N ILE A 80 0.54 -0.42 2.72
CA ILE A 80 1.08 -1.76 2.98
C ILE A 80 1.50 -2.35 1.64
N PHE A 81 2.77 -2.70 1.54
CA PHE A 81 3.33 -3.39 0.40
C PHE A 81 3.70 -4.82 0.83
N ASP A 82 2.92 -5.76 0.35
CA ASP A 82 3.11 -7.19 0.61
C ASP A 82 3.78 -7.82 -0.62
N PRO A 83 5.04 -8.26 -0.53
CA PRO A 83 5.73 -8.88 -1.65
C PRO A 83 5.13 -10.23 -2.03
N GLU A 84 4.43 -10.93 -1.14
CA GLU A 84 3.80 -12.22 -1.46
C GLU A 84 2.69 -12.07 -2.50
N VAL A 85 2.06 -10.90 -2.57
CA VAL A 85 1.06 -10.61 -3.61
C VAL A 85 1.68 -10.63 -5.02
N LEU A 86 2.98 -10.38 -5.14
CA LEU A 86 3.71 -10.39 -6.42
C LEU A 86 4.14 -11.79 -6.86
N LEU A 87 4.04 -12.79 -5.96
CA LEU A 87 4.40 -14.19 -6.24
C LEU A 87 3.21 -15.02 -6.75
N LYS A 88 2.07 -14.40 -6.96
CA LYS A 88 0.88 -15.11 -7.46
C LYS A 88 1.06 -15.52 -8.91
N THR A 89 0.68 -16.77 -9.20
CA THR A 89 0.62 -17.27 -10.57
C THR A 89 -0.56 -16.65 -11.33
N PHE A 90 -0.53 -16.65 -12.65
CA PHE A 90 -1.62 -16.08 -13.46
C PHE A 90 -2.97 -16.75 -13.20
N ASP A 91 -2.98 -18.07 -12.89
CA ASP A 91 -4.21 -18.78 -12.48
C ASP A 91 -4.80 -18.18 -11.21
N GLN A 92 -3.94 -17.86 -10.23
CA GLN A 92 -4.35 -17.22 -8.98
C GLN A 92 -4.80 -15.77 -9.16
N LEU A 93 -4.41 -15.13 -10.26
CA LEU A 93 -4.86 -13.78 -10.65
C LEU A 93 -6.21 -13.80 -11.38
N GLY A 94 -6.75 -14.99 -11.67
CA GLY A 94 -8.07 -15.14 -12.29
C GLY A 94 -8.07 -15.05 -13.81
N PHE A 95 -6.93 -15.29 -14.49
CA PHE A 95 -6.90 -15.41 -15.95
C PHE A 95 -7.69 -16.66 -16.36
N SER A 96 -8.53 -16.50 -17.39
CA SER A 96 -9.13 -17.67 -18.02
C SER A 96 -8.05 -18.49 -18.74
N PRO A 97 -8.23 -19.81 -18.95
CA PRO A 97 -7.25 -20.62 -19.68
C PRO A 97 -6.96 -20.11 -21.10
N ASP A 98 -7.95 -19.49 -21.73
CA ASP A 98 -7.78 -18.91 -23.07
C ASP A 98 -6.99 -17.59 -23.02
N ASP A 99 -7.25 -16.74 -22.04
CA ASP A 99 -6.52 -15.48 -21.87
C ASP A 99 -5.08 -15.76 -21.46
N LEU A 100 -4.86 -16.76 -20.60
CA LEU A 100 -3.51 -17.16 -20.21
C LEU A 100 -2.70 -17.62 -21.42
N ARG A 101 -3.25 -18.49 -22.28
CA ARG A 101 -2.58 -18.94 -23.51
C ARG A 101 -2.24 -17.78 -24.45
N ARG A 102 -3.14 -16.81 -24.59
CA ARG A 102 -2.90 -15.60 -25.39
C ARG A 102 -1.80 -14.75 -24.80
N TRP A 103 -1.81 -14.59 -23.46
CA TRP A 103 -0.79 -13.85 -22.74
C TRP A 103 0.59 -14.47 -22.91
N GLU A 104 0.72 -15.77 -22.68
CA GLU A 104 1.97 -16.53 -22.85
C GLU A 104 2.49 -16.43 -24.29
N TYR A 105 1.61 -16.53 -25.27
CA TYR A 105 1.98 -16.35 -26.68
C TYR A 105 2.53 -14.93 -26.91
N MET A 106 1.88 -13.90 -26.42
CA MET A 106 2.33 -12.52 -26.62
C MET A 106 3.69 -12.24 -25.97
N ILE A 107 3.89 -12.69 -24.72
CA ILE A 107 5.16 -12.45 -24.01
C ILE A 107 6.32 -13.29 -24.54
N SER A 108 6.04 -14.38 -25.25
CA SER A 108 7.08 -15.23 -25.87
C SER A 108 7.62 -14.66 -27.19
N GLN A 109 7.00 -13.63 -27.75
CA GLN A 109 7.48 -13.04 -29.00
C GLN A 109 8.79 -12.27 -28.80
N PRO A 110 9.76 -12.36 -29.72
CA PRO A 110 11.09 -11.74 -29.55
C PRO A 110 11.07 -10.21 -29.65
N ASN A 111 9.99 -9.63 -30.15
CA ASN A 111 9.81 -8.18 -30.28
C ASN A 111 8.32 -7.82 -30.26
N GLY A 112 8.03 -6.59 -29.89
CA GLY A 112 6.67 -6.07 -29.80
C GLY A 112 6.49 -5.16 -28.58
N ILE A 113 5.28 -4.66 -28.42
CA ILE A 113 4.86 -3.86 -27.27
C ILE A 113 3.56 -4.46 -26.73
N ILE A 114 3.54 -4.80 -25.44
CA ILE A 114 2.33 -5.21 -24.74
C ILE A 114 1.91 -4.09 -23.81
N LEU A 115 0.70 -3.58 -23.97
CA LEU A 115 0.17 -2.49 -23.18
C LEU A 115 -0.84 -3.00 -22.15
N VAL A 116 -0.51 -2.87 -20.86
CA VAL A 116 -1.40 -3.22 -19.75
C VAL A 116 -2.06 -1.95 -19.21
N THR A 117 -3.36 -1.81 -19.41
CA THR A 117 -4.13 -0.62 -19.02
C THR A 117 -5.22 -0.95 -18.01
N GLY A 118 -5.68 0.07 -17.29
CA GLY A 118 -6.77 -0.05 -16.33
C GLY A 118 -6.72 1.03 -15.25
N PRO A 119 -7.77 1.19 -14.45
CA PRO A 119 -7.82 2.15 -13.35
C PRO A 119 -6.82 1.82 -12.24
N THR A 120 -6.61 2.75 -11.31
CA THR A 120 -5.79 2.52 -10.12
C THR A 120 -6.37 1.38 -9.29
N GLY A 121 -5.52 0.43 -8.85
CA GLY A 121 -5.94 -0.73 -8.07
C GLY A 121 -6.49 -1.91 -8.90
N SER A 122 -6.47 -1.84 -10.23
CA SER A 122 -6.96 -2.93 -11.10
C SER A 122 -5.99 -4.11 -11.28
N GLY A 123 -4.86 -4.12 -10.58
CA GLY A 123 -3.89 -5.23 -10.65
C GLY A 123 -2.83 -5.12 -11.75
N LYS A 124 -2.71 -3.98 -12.46
CA LYS A 124 -1.71 -3.82 -13.54
C LYS A 124 -0.29 -4.22 -13.13
N THR A 125 0.16 -3.68 -12.01
CA THR A 125 1.50 -3.96 -11.48
C THR A 125 1.66 -5.43 -11.11
N THR A 126 0.62 -6.03 -10.50
CA THR A 126 0.62 -7.45 -10.13
C THR A 126 0.71 -8.38 -11.34
N THR A 127 0.12 -7.98 -12.46
CA THR A 127 0.17 -8.74 -13.73
C THR A 127 1.55 -8.66 -14.40
N LEU A 128 2.32 -7.59 -14.15
CA LEU A 128 3.63 -7.35 -14.77
C LEU A 128 4.81 -7.96 -14.00
N TYR A 129 4.59 -8.44 -12.79
CA TYR A 129 5.58 -9.13 -11.96
C TYR A 129 5.44 -10.64 -12.11
#